data_8abff2a948ff5fa50838bb27d6376a98
#
_entry.id   8abff2a948ff5fa50838bb27d6376a98
#
_cell.length_a   1.000
_cell.length_b   1.000
_cell.length_c   1.000
_cell.angle_alpha   90.00
_cell.angle_beta   90.00
_cell.angle_gamma   90.00
#
_symmetry.space_group_name_H-M   'P 1'
#
loop_
_entity.id
_entity.type
_entity.pdbx_description
1 polymer ?
#
loop_
_entity_poly.entity_id
_entity_poly.type
_entity_poly.pdbx_seq_one_letter_code
_entity_poly.pdbx_strand_id
1 'polypeptide(L)'
;MLRSILRPVIRRVRRAFSSLSPSASKPAGSQDKGKSRSEYKAVWNNLSDTEDRAKMHVSGYVEEEKYLHAANETKKSLDATVGIKPDDEILEIGCGVGRVGMVLAPLCKRWTGCDVSGNMLKHAAKRLSKFKNVRLIEISGFDLKPVPDASVDVLYCTVVFMHLEEWDRYNYVLEAYRVLRPGGRIYIDNFSLCSEEGWSVFETHRAIPATQRPPHISKSSTPQEIETYLTKAGFKSVRVEQNKLWVYGWGLKG
;
A
#
# COMPACT_ATOMS: atom_id res chain seq x y z
N MET A 1 -8.23 26.24 13.45
CA MET A 1 -7.72 24.89 13.73
C MET A 1 -7.50 23.99 12.51
N LEU A 2 -8.26 24.09 11.42
CA LEU A 2 -8.08 23.25 10.20
C LEU A 2 -6.71 23.43 9.51
N ARG A 3 -6.12 24.61 9.52
CA ARG A 3 -4.84 24.88 8.83
C ARG A 3 -3.61 24.18 9.43
N SER A 4 -3.66 23.75 10.68
CA SER A 4 -2.51 23.08 11.35
C SER A 4 -2.42 21.57 11.02
N ILE A 5 -3.53 20.92 10.69
CA ILE A 5 -3.59 19.48 10.37
C ILE A 5 -3.29 19.24 8.88
N LEU A 6 -3.70 20.16 8.01
CA LEU A 6 -3.46 20.05 6.55
C LEU A 6 -2.00 20.31 6.16
N ARG A 7 -1.28 21.13 6.91
CA ARG A 7 0.14 21.45 6.64
C ARG A 7 1.05 20.21 6.62
N PRO A 8 0.93 19.22 7.50
CA PRO A 8 1.77 18.02 7.44
C PRO A 8 1.48 17.13 6.22
N VAL A 9 0.20 16.96 5.85
CA VAL A 9 -0.21 16.11 4.73
C VAL A 9 0.19 16.74 3.39
N ILE A 10 -0.07 18.02 3.20
CA ILE A 10 0.34 18.78 2.00
C ILE A 10 1.86 18.92 1.94
N ARG A 11 2.55 19.10 3.07
CA ARG A 11 4.01 19.03 3.16
C ARG A 11 4.54 17.63 2.84
N ARG A 12 3.82 16.59 3.25
CA ARG A 12 4.15 15.19 2.98
C ARG A 12 4.13 14.90 1.48
N VAL A 13 3.08 15.31 0.79
CA VAL A 13 2.97 15.22 -0.66
C VAL A 13 4.03 16.12 -1.34
N ARG A 14 4.18 17.37 -0.93
CA ARG A 14 5.19 18.28 -1.50
C ARG A 14 6.63 17.85 -1.22
N ARG A 15 6.98 17.30 -0.06
CA ARG A 15 8.34 16.81 0.23
C ARG A 15 8.70 15.56 -0.55
N ALA A 16 7.77 14.63 -0.75
CA ALA A 16 8.00 13.47 -1.60
C ALA A 16 8.31 13.87 -3.05
N PHE A 17 7.85 15.06 -3.50
CA PHE A 17 8.07 15.58 -4.84
C PHE A 17 9.17 16.66 -4.95
N SER A 18 9.56 17.34 -3.87
CA SER A 18 10.59 18.39 -3.94
C SER A 18 12.03 17.87 -4.00
N SER A 19 12.26 16.58 -3.78
CA SER A 19 13.58 15.96 -3.98
C SER A 19 13.88 15.62 -5.45
N LEU A 20 12.96 15.93 -6.36
CA LEU A 20 13.14 15.75 -7.81
C LEU A 20 13.64 17.05 -8.46
N SER A 21 14.90 17.43 -8.19
CA SER A 21 15.57 18.40 -9.04
C SER A 21 15.92 17.76 -10.38
N PRO A 22 15.58 18.37 -11.53
CA PRO A 22 15.97 17.82 -12.81
C PRO A 22 17.46 18.06 -13.04
N SER A 23 18.30 17.05 -12.91
CA SER A 23 19.62 17.09 -13.49
C SER A 23 19.49 16.86 -14.99
N ALA A 24 19.74 17.90 -15.76
CA ALA A 24 19.78 17.83 -17.20
C ALA A 24 21.02 17.07 -17.64
N SER A 25 20.83 15.90 -18.26
CA SER A 25 21.69 15.40 -19.32
C SER A 25 20.91 14.39 -20.15
N LYS A 26 20.55 14.79 -21.41
CA LYS A 26 20.03 13.88 -22.42
C LYS A 26 21.18 13.04 -22.99
N PRO A 27 21.02 11.73 -23.13
CA PRO A 27 21.61 11.01 -24.25
C PRO A 27 20.58 10.86 -25.37
N ALA A 28 21.04 11.06 -26.59
CA ALA A 28 20.28 10.89 -27.81
C ALA A 28 19.94 9.42 -28.07
N GLY A 29 18.72 9.18 -28.58
CA GLY A 29 18.40 8.02 -29.40
C GLY A 29 18.13 6.71 -28.65
N SER A 30 17.00 6.60 -27.94
CA SER A 30 16.32 5.32 -27.77
C SER A 30 14.86 5.51 -28.18
N GLN A 31 14.38 4.64 -29.07
CA GLN A 31 12.97 4.55 -29.40
C GLN A 31 12.19 4.39 -28.10
N ASP A 32 11.31 5.33 -27.84
CA ASP A 32 10.38 5.32 -26.73
C ASP A 32 9.40 4.14 -26.91
N LYS A 33 9.84 2.95 -26.52
CA LYS A 33 8.92 1.84 -26.23
C LYS A 33 8.16 2.29 -25.01
N GLY A 34 6.92 2.74 -25.20
CA GLY A 34 6.05 3.21 -24.14
C GLY A 34 6.19 2.30 -22.91
N LYS A 35 6.53 2.88 -21.76
CA LYS A 35 6.79 2.13 -20.54
C LYS A 35 5.58 1.29 -20.23
N SER A 36 5.76 -0.02 -20.24
CA SER A 36 4.70 -0.97 -19.92
C SER A 36 4.20 -0.72 -18.49
N ARG A 37 2.91 -0.87 -18.24
CA ARG A 37 2.28 -0.81 -16.91
C ARG A 37 2.89 -1.80 -15.92
N SER A 38 3.55 -2.85 -16.39
CA SER A 38 4.26 -3.86 -15.59
C SER A 38 5.56 -3.37 -14.95
N GLU A 39 5.92 -2.10 -15.05
CA GLU A 39 7.18 -1.57 -14.49
C GLU A 39 7.09 -1.18 -13.00
N TYR A 40 6.05 -1.55 -12.27
CA TYR A 40 5.98 -1.35 -10.81
C TYR A 40 7.27 -1.77 -10.10
N LYS A 41 7.81 -2.93 -10.48
CA LYS A 41 9.04 -3.47 -9.89
C LYS A 41 10.24 -2.55 -10.11
N ALA A 42 10.44 -2.07 -11.34
CA ALA A 42 11.56 -1.18 -11.67
C ALA A 42 11.43 0.15 -10.94
N VAL A 43 10.21 0.72 -10.89
CA VAL A 43 9.92 1.97 -10.19
C VAL A 43 10.23 1.83 -8.70
N TRP A 44 9.68 0.83 -8.02
CA TRP A 44 9.83 0.68 -6.58
C TRP A 44 11.25 0.23 -6.17
N ASN A 45 11.96 -0.54 -6.98
CA ASN A 45 13.37 -0.82 -6.74
C ASN A 45 14.22 0.46 -6.82
N ASN A 46 13.95 1.34 -7.78
CA ASN A 46 14.66 2.61 -7.90
C ASN A 46 14.36 3.59 -6.75
N LEU A 47 13.15 3.56 -6.20
CA LEU A 47 12.73 4.40 -5.08
C LEU A 47 13.22 3.89 -3.70
N SER A 48 13.81 2.70 -3.64
CA SER A 48 14.20 2.01 -2.40
C SER A 48 15.66 1.53 -2.37
N ASP A 49 16.55 2.21 -3.09
CA ASP A 49 17.98 1.91 -3.12
C ASP A 49 18.67 2.13 -1.76
N THR A 50 18.13 3.04 -0.93
CA THR A 50 18.56 3.25 0.46
C THR A 50 17.36 3.11 1.41
N GLU A 51 17.64 2.78 2.69
CA GLU A 51 16.59 2.62 3.71
C GLU A 51 15.80 3.91 3.93
N ASP A 52 16.47 5.06 3.96
CA ASP A 52 15.80 6.36 4.17
C ASP A 52 14.91 6.73 2.99
N ARG A 53 15.34 6.49 1.75
CA ARG A 53 14.49 6.68 0.57
C ARG A 53 13.31 5.73 0.60
N ALA A 54 13.51 4.46 0.92
CA ALA A 54 12.45 3.49 1.05
C ALA A 54 11.41 3.92 2.11
N LYS A 55 11.85 4.32 3.32
CA LYS A 55 10.95 4.86 4.36
C LYS A 55 10.18 6.08 3.90
N MET A 56 10.86 7.04 3.26
CA MET A 56 10.24 8.26 2.75
C MET A 56 9.12 7.95 1.76
N HIS A 57 9.34 7.02 0.83
CA HIS A 57 8.34 6.67 -0.20
C HIS A 57 7.19 5.83 0.35
N VAL A 58 7.41 5.01 1.39
CA VAL A 58 6.37 4.19 2.03
C VAL A 58 5.47 5.01 2.96
N SER A 59 6.03 5.96 3.72
CA SER A 59 5.27 6.64 4.78
C SER A 59 5.38 8.17 4.80
N GLY A 60 6.29 8.73 3.99
CA GLY A 60 6.63 10.16 4.00
C GLY A 60 7.43 10.60 5.23
N TYR A 61 7.97 9.66 6.01
CA TYR A 61 8.80 9.92 7.18
C TYR A 61 10.05 9.05 7.17
N VAL A 62 11.16 9.58 7.67
CA VAL A 62 12.40 8.84 7.92
C VAL A 62 12.55 8.58 9.42
N GLU A 63 12.04 9.49 10.26
CA GLU A 63 12.13 9.42 11.70
C GLU A 63 11.35 8.23 12.25
N GLU A 64 12.03 7.35 13.00
CA GLU A 64 11.50 6.07 13.47
C GLU A 64 10.24 6.22 14.33
N GLU A 65 10.18 7.22 15.20
CA GLU A 65 9.00 7.47 16.04
C GLU A 65 7.73 7.73 15.23
N LYS A 66 7.81 8.61 14.22
CA LYS A 66 6.68 8.88 13.31
C LYS A 66 6.30 7.67 12.48
N TYR A 67 7.31 6.89 12.12
CA TYR A 67 7.15 5.67 11.35
C TYR A 67 6.39 4.61 12.14
N LEU A 68 6.75 4.39 13.40
CA LEU A 68 6.06 3.47 14.31
C LEU A 68 4.68 3.99 14.71
N HIS A 69 4.52 5.30 14.91
CA HIS A 69 3.20 5.89 15.14
C HIS A 69 2.25 5.57 13.98
N ALA A 70 2.67 5.77 12.74
CA ALA A 70 1.86 5.43 11.57
C ALA A 70 1.55 3.92 11.46
N ALA A 71 2.46 3.03 11.92
CA ALA A 71 2.19 1.60 12.00
C ALA A 71 1.10 1.27 13.01
N ASN A 72 1.14 1.91 14.19
CA ASN A 72 0.13 1.73 15.23
C ASN A 72 -1.25 2.24 14.80
N GLU A 73 -1.33 3.35 14.05
CA GLU A 73 -2.61 3.81 13.49
C GLU A 73 -3.19 2.79 12.49
N THR A 74 -2.35 2.19 11.63
CA THR A 74 -2.78 1.09 10.75
C THR A 74 -3.28 -0.10 11.58
N LYS A 75 -2.55 -0.50 12.64
CA LYS A 75 -2.99 -1.58 13.54
C LYS A 75 -4.36 -1.27 14.16
N LYS A 76 -4.59 -0.05 14.66
CA LYS A 76 -5.89 0.35 15.23
C LYS A 76 -7.02 0.19 14.21
N SER A 77 -6.80 0.59 12.96
CA SER A 77 -7.79 0.41 11.90
C SER A 77 -8.08 -1.08 11.63
N LEU A 78 -7.05 -1.93 11.61
CA LEU A 78 -7.22 -3.37 11.44
C LEU A 78 -7.95 -4.01 12.63
N ASP A 79 -7.62 -3.62 13.87
CA ASP A 79 -8.30 -4.13 15.07
C ASP A 79 -9.80 -3.74 15.09
N ALA A 80 -10.11 -2.53 14.66
CA ALA A 80 -11.49 -2.01 14.62
C ALA A 80 -12.34 -2.63 13.50
N THR A 81 -11.74 -3.22 12.49
CA THR A 81 -12.44 -3.71 11.28
C THR A 81 -12.39 -5.23 11.16
N VAL A 82 -11.22 -5.78 10.85
CA VAL A 82 -11.02 -7.21 10.64
C VAL A 82 -10.65 -7.96 11.91
N GLY A 83 -10.11 -7.27 12.90
CA GLY A 83 -9.55 -7.87 14.12
C GLY A 83 -8.29 -8.69 13.82
N ILE A 84 -7.39 -8.78 14.79
CA ILE A 84 -6.18 -9.61 14.70
C ILE A 84 -6.16 -10.58 15.87
N LYS A 85 -5.96 -11.86 15.60
CA LYS A 85 -5.94 -12.94 16.59
C LYS A 85 -4.57 -13.59 16.67
N PRO A 86 -4.19 -14.15 17.82
CA PRO A 86 -2.88 -14.81 17.99
C PRO A 86 -2.64 -16.01 17.07
N ASP A 87 -3.69 -16.68 16.61
CA ASP A 87 -3.65 -17.83 15.73
C ASP A 87 -3.78 -17.49 14.24
N ASP A 88 -3.94 -16.19 13.89
CA ASP A 88 -4.05 -15.76 12.51
C ASP A 88 -2.72 -15.93 11.73
N GLU A 89 -2.82 -16.42 10.52
CA GLU A 89 -1.83 -16.26 9.46
C GLU A 89 -2.21 -15.04 8.62
N ILE A 90 -1.38 -13.99 8.70
CA ILE A 90 -1.64 -12.67 8.13
C ILE A 90 -0.79 -12.45 6.90
N LEU A 91 -1.36 -11.82 5.87
CA LEU A 91 -0.65 -11.39 4.67
C LEU A 91 -0.85 -9.90 4.43
N GLU A 92 0.26 -9.17 4.23
CA GLU A 92 0.29 -7.77 3.78
C GLU A 92 0.73 -7.69 2.33
N ILE A 93 -0.09 -7.03 1.48
CA ILE A 93 0.31 -6.67 0.12
C ILE A 93 0.98 -5.30 0.15
N GLY A 94 2.19 -5.19 -0.43
CA GLY A 94 2.97 -3.97 -0.46
C GLY A 94 3.57 -3.62 0.90
N CYS A 95 4.22 -4.57 1.55
CA CYS A 95 4.73 -4.40 2.91
C CYS A 95 5.87 -3.38 3.04
N GLY A 96 6.46 -2.95 1.92
CA GLY A 96 7.58 -2.03 1.91
C GLY A 96 8.73 -2.52 2.80
N VAL A 97 9.22 -1.65 3.67
CA VAL A 97 10.28 -2.00 4.63
C VAL A 97 9.78 -2.66 5.92
N GLY A 98 8.55 -3.20 5.92
CA GLY A 98 8.00 -3.95 7.04
C GLY A 98 7.47 -3.08 8.19
N ARG A 99 6.96 -1.90 7.88
CA ARG A 99 6.43 -0.94 8.87
C ARG A 99 5.36 -1.56 9.77
N VAL A 100 4.32 -2.13 9.18
CA VAL A 100 3.19 -2.70 9.92
C VAL A 100 3.57 -4.06 10.50
N GLY A 101 4.44 -4.83 9.82
CA GLY A 101 5.00 -6.08 10.32
C GLY A 101 5.68 -5.95 11.69
N MET A 102 6.32 -4.80 12.00
CA MET A 102 6.92 -4.54 13.32
C MET A 102 5.92 -4.61 14.47
N VAL A 103 4.67 -4.20 14.24
CA VAL A 103 3.64 -4.15 15.27
C VAL A 103 2.70 -5.36 15.23
N LEU A 104 2.56 -6.03 14.08
CA LEU A 104 1.66 -7.17 13.94
C LEU A 104 2.35 -8.53 14.13
N ALA A 105 3.61 -8.69 13.74
CA ALA A 105 4.30 -9.97 13.87
C ALA A 105 4.28 -10.55 15.31
N PRO A 106 4.45 -9.75 16.39
CA PRO A 106 4.36 -10.28 17.76
C PRO A 106 2.94 -10.68 18.20
N LEU A 107 1.89 -10.36 17.42
CA LEU A 107 0.49 -10.53 17.81
C LEU A 107 -0.23 -11.65 17.06
N CYS A 108 0.43 -12.32 16.12
CA CYS A 108 -0.17 -13.32 15.25
C CYS A 108 0.71 -14.58 15.16
N LYS A 109 0.14 -15.66 14.65
CA LYS A 109 0.87 -16.91 14.40
C LYS A 109 1.97 -16.73 13.37
N ARG A 110 1.66 -16.07 12.26
CA ARG A 110 2.61 -15.74 11.17
C ARG A 110 2.21 -14.45 10.48
N TRP A 111 3.18 -13.61 10.25
CA TRP A 111 3.03 -12.45 9.39
C TRP A 111 3.83 -12.65 8.09
N THR A 112 3.15 -12.52 6.95
CA THR A 112 3.76 -12.61 5.62
C THR A 112 3.67 -11.25 4.94
N GLY A 113 4.82 -10.66 4.61
CA GLY A 113 4.90 -9.42 3.83
C GLY A 113 5.20 -9.73 2.37
N CYS A 114 4.36 -9.22 1.47
CA CYS A 114 4.58 -9.29 0.04
C CYS A 114 4.94 -7.90 -0.51
N ASP A 115 5.94 -7.82 -1.37
CA ASP A 115 6.29 -6.58 -2.08
C ASP A 115 6.82 -6.89 -3.48
N VAL A 116 6.65 -5.94 -4.41
CA VAL A 116 7.16 -6.03 -5.77
C VAL A 116 8.67 -5.74 -5.83
N SER A 117 9.19 -5.02 -4.84
CA SER A 117 10.58 -4.55 -4.78
C SER A 117 11.44 -5.46 -3.92
N GLY A 118 12.42 -6.14 -4.53
CA GLY A 118 13.43 -6.89 -3.79
C GLY A 118 14.26 -6.01 -2.84
N ASN A 119 14.44 -4.73 -3.13
CA ASN A 119 15.13 -3.79 -2.24
C ASN A 119 14.29 -3.50 -0.99
N MET A 120 12.97 -3.27 -1.14
CA MET A 120 12.05 -3.15 0.00
C MET A 120 12.13 -4.37 0.91
N LEU A 121 12.07 -5.57 0.33
CA LEU A 121 12.14 -6.83 1.09
C LEU A 121 13.47 -7.02 1.81
N LYS A 122 14.61 -6.57 1.25
CA LYS A 122 15.89 -6.58 1.96
C LYS A 122 15.87 -5.69 3.21
N HIS A 123 15.29 -4.48 3.10
CA HIS A 123 15.13 -3.59 4.24
C HIS A 123 14.16 -4.18 5.28
N ALA A 124 13.05 -4.79 4.82
CA ALA A 124 12.09 -5.47 5.69
C ALA A 124 12.74 -6.65 6.43
N ALA A 125 13.55 -7.47 5.76
CA ALA A 125 14.26 -8.59 6.37
C ALA A 125 15.18 -8.14 7.51
N LYS A 126 15.93 -7.06 7.30
CA LYS A 126 16.78 -6.46 8.33
C LYS A 126 15.97 -5.95 9.51
N ARG A 127 14.89 -5.18 9.25
CA ARG A 127 14.02 -4.58 10.26
C ARG A 127 13.30 -5.63 11.12
N LEU A 128 12.82 -6.69 10.50
CA LEU A 128 12.00 -7.74 11.14
C LEU A 128 12.82 -8.94 11.63
N SER A 129 14.16 -8.89 11.56
CA SER A 129 15.07 -10.01 11.85
C SER A 129 14.91 -10.63 13.23
N LYS A 130 14.40 -9.88 14.21
CA LYS A 130 14.13 -10.37 15.57
C LYS A 130 12.91 -11.30 15.67
N PHE A 131 12.03 -11.31 14.67
CA PHE A 131 10.81 -12.13 14.68
C PHE A 131 11.01 -13.43 13.89
N LYS A 132 10.73 -14.57 14.52
CA LYS A 132 10.88 -15.90 13.87
C LYS A 132 9.69 -16.31 13.01
N ASN A 133 8.57 -15.63 13.16
CA ASN A 133 7.30 -15.91 12.49
C ASN A 133 7.03 -15.00 11.28
N VAL A 134 8.05 -14.33 10.77
CA VAL A 134 7.98 -13.47 9.59
C VAL A 134 8.39 -14.23 8.33
N ARG A 135 7.60 -14.07 7.28
CA ARG A 135 7.91 -14.52 5.92
C ARG A 135 7.85 -13.33 4.95
N LEU A 136 8.80 -13.25 4.02
CA LEU A 136 8.83 -12.22 2.99
C LEU A 136 8.77 -12.88 1.61
N ILE A 137 7.93 -12.34 0.72
CA ILE A 137 7.69 -12.90 -0.62
C ILE A 137 7.74 -11.77 -1.65
N GLU A 138 8.61 -11.93 -2.64
CA GLU A 138 8.59 -11.05 -3.81
C GLU A 138 7.45 -11.47 -4.75
N ILE A 139 6.64 -10.50 -5.18
CA ILE A 139 5.48 -10.69 -6.04
C ILE A 139 5.59 -9.91 -7.35
N SER A 140 4.71 -10.21 -8.30
CA SER A 140 4.73 -9.61 -9.65
C SER A 140 4.39 -8.10 -9.68
N GLY A 141 3.59 -7.62 -8.72
CA GLY A 141 2.99 -6.29 -8.72
C GLY A 141 1.52 -6.30 -9.15
N PHE A 142 0.98 -7.43 -9.57
CA PHE A 142 -0.41 -7.59 -10.01
C PHE A 142 -1.06 -8.94 -9.64
N ASP A 143 -0.31 -9.89 -9.06
CA ASP A 143 -0.84 -11.17 -8.56
C ASP A 143 -0.14 -11.66 -7.29
N LEU A 144 -0.71 -12.70 -6.67
CA LEU A 144 -0.17 -13.38 -5.49
C LEU A 144 0.18 -14.84 -5.79
N LYS A 145 0.59 -15.18 -7.01
CA LYS A 145 0.93 -16.56 -7.44
C LYS A 145 1.80 -17.35 -6.47
N PRO A 146 2.81 -16.76 -5.79
CA PRO A 146 3.63 -17.49 -4.82
C PRO A 146 2.90 -17.86 -3.52
N VAL A 147 1.69 -17.34 -3.30
CA VAL A 147 0.88 -17.60 -2.09
C VAL A 147 -0.15 -18.68 -2.42
N PRO A 148 -0.18 -19.81 -1.66
CA PRO A 148 -1.14 -20.88 -1.90
C PRO A 148 -2.59 -20.45 -1.64
N ASP A 149 -3.54 -21.14 -2.29
CA ASP A 149 -4.96 -20.97 -2.05
C ASP A 149 -5.31 -21.29 -0.60
N ALA A 150 -6.30 -20.60 -0.05
CA ALA A 150 -6.85 -20.82 1.29
C ALA A 150 -5.78 -21.03 2.37
N SER A 151 -4.75 -20.18 2.36
CA SER A 151 -3.57 -20.31 3.23
C SER A 151 -3.45 -19.22 4.31
N VAL A 152 -4.26 -18.16 4.25
CA VAL A 152 -4.21 -17.04 5.18
C VAL A 152 -5.58 -16.74 5.80
N ASP A 153 -5.58 -16.17 7.01
CA ASP A 153 -6.80 -15.84 7.76
C ASP A 153 -7.16 -14.37 7.63
N VAL A 154 -6.14 -13.50 7.51
CA VAL A 154 -6.30 -12.06 7.30
C VAL A 154 -5.39 -11.61 6.17
N LEU A 155 -5.96 -10.88 5.21
CA LEU A 155 -5.20 -10.18 4.20
C LEU A 155 -5.49 -8.69 4.28
N TYR A 156 -4.45 -7.86 4.27
CA TYR A 156 -4.63 -6.42 4.18
C TYR A 156 -3.68 -5.79 3.16
N CYS A 157 -4.13 -4.67 2.61
CA CYS A 157 -3.39 -3.86 1.66
C CYS A 157 -3.59 -2.38 2.00
N THR A 158 -2.55 -1.73 2.47
CA THR A 158 -2.62 -0.33 2.91
C THR A 158 -1.57 0.52 2.19
N VAL A 159 -2.00 1.71 1.73
CA VAL A 159 -1.11 2.69 1.06
C VAL A 159 -0.50 2.15 -0.25
N VAL A 160 -1.15 1.20 -0.91
CA VAL A 160 -0.67 0.55 -2.15
C VAL A 160 -1.61 0.83 -3.33
N PHE A 161 -2.92 0.74 -3.13
CA PHE A 161 -3.90 0.91 -4.20
C PHE A 161 -3.77 2.23 -4.95
N MET A 162 -3.30 3.27 -4.27
CA MET A 162 -3.03 4.57 -4.89
C MET A 162 -1.98 4.52 -6.02
N HIS A 163 -1.15 3.51 -6.05
CA HIS A 163 -0.08 3.36 -7.06
C HIS A 163 -0.45 2.41 -8.20
N LEU A 164 -1.58 1.71 -8.07
CA LEU A 164 -2.05 0.73 -9.03
C LEU A 164 -3.11 1.30 -9.97
N GLU A 165 -3.22 0.71 -11.14
CA GLU A 165 -4.34 0.93 -12.04
C GLU A 165 -5.58 0.16 -11.52
N GLU A 166 -6.79 0.53 -11.93
CA GLU A 166 -8.05 -0.03 -11.43
C GLU A 166 -8.17 -1.54 -11.64
N TRP A 167 -7.73 -2.08 -12.79
CA TRP A 167 -7.74 -3.53 -13.03
C TRP A 167 -6.73 -4.30 -12.18
N ASP A 168 -5.58 -3.74 -11.86
CA ASP A 168 -4.59 -4.36 -10.97
C ASP A 168 -5.08 -4.34 -9.52
N ARG A 169 -5.79 -3.28 -9.10
CA ARG A 169 -6.49 -3.22 -7.81
C ARG A 169 -7.51 -4.35 -7.70
N TYR A 170 -8.36 -4.50 -8.72
CA TYR A 170 -9.37 -5.55 -8.73
C TYR A 170 -8.74 -6.94 -8.78
N ASN A 171 -7.66 -7.13 -9.55
CA ASN A 171 -6.94 -8.39 -9.59
C ASN A 171 -6.39 -8.79 -8.22
N TYR A 172 -5.83 -7.85 -7.46
CA TYR A 172 -5.42 -8.12 -6.08
C TYR A 172 -6.58 -8.48 -5.15
N VAL A 173 -7.77 -7.93 -5.36
CA VAL A 173 -8.96 -8.30 -4.58
C VAL A 173 -9.42 -9.73 -4.93
N LEU A 174 -9.35 -10.14 -6.20
CA LEU A 174 -9.61 -11.53 -6.63
C LEU A 174 -8.57 -12.50 -6.04
N GLU A 175 -7.29 -12.15 -6.10
CA GLU A 175 -6.21 -12.93 -5.50
C GLU A 175 -6.34 -13.03 -3.98
N ALA A 176 -6.75 -11.93 -3.31
CA ALA A 176 -7.07 -11.96 -1.89
C ALA A 176 -8.18 -12.96 -1.57
N TYR A 177 -9.24 -12.98 -2.39
CA TYR A 177 -10.31 -13.98 -2.23
C TYR A 177 -9.78 -15.41 -2.42
N ARG A 178 -8.88 -15.66 -3.37
CA ARG A 178 -8.27 -16.96 -3.60
C ARG A 178 -7.45 -17.43 -2.39
N VAL A 179 -6.54 -16.59 -1.89
CA VAL A 179 -5.57 -16.98 -0.84
C VAL A 179 -6.16 -17.02 0.56
N LEU A 180 -7.25 -16.30 0.83
CA LEU A 180 -7.94 -16.36 2.11
C LEU A 180 -8.64 -17.71 2.29
N ARG A 181 -8.64 -18.23 3.51
CA ARG A 181 -9.47 -19.37 3.92
C ARG A 181 -10.94 -18.99 3.94
N PRO A 182 -11.90 -19.93 3.86
CA PRO A 182 -13.29 -19.67 4.22
C PRO A 182 -13.37 -19.00 5.60
N GLY A 183 -14.18 -17.94 5.73
CA GLY A 183 -14.23 -17.10 6.94
C GLY A 183 -13.05 -16.12 7.09
N GLY A 184 -12.11 -16.14 6.19
CA GLY A 184 -11.00 -15.18 6.16
C GLY A 184 -11.44 -13.74 5.90
N ARG A 185 -10.64 -12.78 6.31
CA ARG A 185 -10.98 -11.35 6.38
C ARG A 185 -10.06 -10.52 5.51
N ILE A 186 -10.63 -9.60 4.74
CA ILE A 186 -9.89 -8.64 3.90
C ILE A 186 -10.04 -7.22 4.44
N TYR A 187 -8.96 -6.43 4.36
CA TYR A 187 -8.96 -4.97 4.52
C TYR A 187 -8.14 -4.32 3.42
N ILE A 188 -8.71 -3.29 2.78
CA ILE A 188 -8.03 -2.49 1.76
C ILE A 188 -8.29 -1.01 1.98
N ASP A 189 -7.33 -0.14 1.66
CA ASP A 189 -7.50 1.31 1.70
C ASP A 189 -6.98 2.02 0.44
N ASN A 190 -7.44 3.26 0.27
CA ASN A 190 -6.89 4.18 -0.72
C ASN A 190 -7.18 5.64 -0.30
N PHE A 191 -6.57 6.62 -1.00
CA PHE A 191 -7.01 8.01 -0.87
C PHE A 191 -8.45 8.16 -1.35
N SER A 192 -9.26 8.85 -0.54
CA SER A 192 -10.65 9.12 -0.91
C SER A 192 -10.73 10.27 -1.92
N LEU A 193 -11.38 10.04 -3.06
CA LEU A 193 -11.71 11.12 -3.99
C LEU A 193 -12.84 12.00 -3.46
N CYS A 194 -13.68 11.50 -2.54
CA CYS A 194 -14.92 12.09 -2.10
C CYS A 194 -14.81 12.93 -0.82
N SER A 195 -13.65 12.97 -0.17
CA SER A 195 -13.38 13.80 1.02
C SER A 195 -12.68 15.10 0.64
N GLU A 196 -12.79 16.14 1.48
CA GLU A 196 -12.11 17.43 1.24
C GLU A 196 -10.59 17.27 1.17
N GLU A 197 -10.00 16.51 2.11
CA GLU A 197 -8.55 16.29 2.15
C GLU A 197 -8.08 15.43 0.98
N GLY A 198 -8.84 14.38 0.63
CA GLY A 198 -8.53 13.53 -0.52
C GLY A 198 -8.65 14.29 -1.84
N TRP A 199 -9.69 15.14 -1.98
CA TRP A 199 -9.80 16.04 -3.12
C TRP A 199 -8.63 17.03 -3.21
N SER A 200 -8.16 17.55 -2.09
CA SER A 200 -6.98 18.43 -2.04
C SER A 200 -5.70 17.71 -2.54
N VAL A 201 -5.54 16.42 -2.20
CA VAL A 201 -4.44 15.60 -2.73
C VAL A 201 -4.60 15.42 -4.24
N PHE A 202 -5.81 15.08 -4.71
CA PHE A 202 -6.11 14.94 -6.14
C PHE A 202 -5.79 16.22 -6.92
N GLU A 203 -6.24 17.39 -6.46
CA GLU A 203 -5.95 18.69 -7.09
C GLU A 203 -4.44 19.00 -7.13
N THR A 204 -3.71 18.66 -6.08
CA THR A 204 -2.24 18.81 -6.04
C THR A 204 -1.58 17.97 -7.14
N HIS A 205 -2.02 16.73 -7.33
CA HIS A 205 -1.49 15.84 -8.37
C HIS A 205 -1.96 16.24 -9.77
N ARG A 206 -3.20 16.70 -9.90
CA ARG A 206 -3.75 17.22 -11.16
C ARG A 206 -2.97 18.44 -11.66
N ALA A 207 -2.51 19.28 -10.76
CA ALA A 207 -1.74 20.49 -11.11
C ALA A 207 -0.35 20.16 -11.68
N ILE A 208 0.18 18.95 -11.51
CA ILE A 208 1.43 18.51 -12.15
C ILE A 208 1.15 18.32 -13.65
N PRO A 209 1.93 18.96 -14.55
CA PRO A 209 1.80 18.75 -15.99
C PRO A 209 1.82 17.27 -16.34
N ALA A 210 0.96 16.82 -17.26
CA ALA A 210 0.79 15.41 -17.58
C ALA A 210 2.11 14.70 -17.96
N THR A 211 2.99 15.39 -18.69
CA THR A 211 4.32 14.88 -19.09
C THR A 211 5.35 14.82 -17.95
N GLN A 212 5.04 15.41 -16.78
CA GLN A 212 5.93 15.45 -15.61
C GLN A 212 5.42 14.60 -14.47
N ARG A 213 4.25 13.96 -14.62
CA ARG A 213 3.70 13.09 -13.60
C ARG A 213 4.57 11.85 -13.42
N PRO A 214 5.08 11.57 -12.21
CA PRO A 214 5.90 10.39 -11.98
C PRO A 214 5.05 9.11 -12.08
N PRO A 215 5.65 7.97 -12.46
CA PRO A 215 4.92 6.70 -12.62
C PRO A 215 4.21 6.23 -11.34
N HIS A 216 4.73 6.61 -10.18
CA HIS A 216 4.19 6.27 -8.85
C HIS A 216 3.24 7.34 -8.29
N ILE A 217 2.73 8.26 -9.15
CA ILE A 217 1.78 9.27 -8.69
C ILE A 217 0.56 8.62 -8.06
N SER A 218 0.11 9.17 -6.93
CA SER A 218 -1.03 8.60 -6.22
C SER A 218 -2.34 8.90 -6.95
N LYS A 219 -3.16 7.87 -7.06
CA LYS A 219 -4.52 7.88 -7.59
C LYS A 219 -5.50 7.68 -6.44
N SER A 220 -6.70 8.18 -6.57
CA SER A 220 -7.75 8.07 -5.54
C SER A 220 -8.77 7.00 -5.91
N SER A 221 -9.59 6.60 -4.95
CA SER A 221 -10.77 5.76 -5.13
C SER A 221 -12.02 6.43 -4.55
N THR A 222 -13.18 5.99 -5.01
CA THR A 222 -14.46 6.31 -4.37
C THR A 222 -14.90 5.16 -3.46
N PRO A 223 -15.80 5.39 -2.49
CA PRO A 223 -16.40 4.32 -1.69
C PRO A 223 -17.06 3.24 -2.57
N GLN A 224 -17.73 3.65 -3.63
CA GLN A 224 -18.42 2.76 -4.57
C GLN A 224 -17.46 1.85 -5.33
N GLU A 225 -16.26 2.35 -5.69
CA GLU A 225 -15.22 1.52 -6.32
C GLU A 225 -14.77 0.41 -5.37
N ILE A 226 -14.43 0.74 -4.13
CA ILE A 226 -13.97 -0.23 -3.13
C ILE A 226 -15.06 -1.26 -2.83
N GLU A 227 -16.32 -0.83 -2.63
CA GLU A 227 -17.46 -1.71 -2.41
C GLU A 227 -17.69 -2.66 -3.59
N THR A 228 -17.61 -2.12 -4.81
CA THR A 228 -17.79 -2.90 -6.04
C THR A 228 -16.73 -3.99 -6.16
N TYR A 229 -15.46 -3.67 -5.94
CA TYR A 229 -14.39 -4.66 -6.02
C TYR A 229 -14.58 -5.79 -5.02
N LEU A 230 -14.86 -5.49 -3.76
CA LEU A 230 -15.07 -6.49 -2.71
C LEU A 230 -16.30 -7.37 -3.02
N THR A 231 -17.41 -6.76 -3.40
CA THR A 231 -18.65 -7.46 -3.69
C THR A 231 -18.53 -8.36 -4.92
N LYS A 232 -17.93 -7.85 -6.01
CA LYS A 232 -17.74 -8.60 -7.27
C LYS A 232 -16.74 -9.76 -7.12
N ALA A 233 -15.77 -9.65 -6.23
CA ALA A 233 -14.87 -10.75 -5.90
C ALA A 233 -15.53 -11.84 -5.04
N GLY A 234 -16.74 -11.60 -4.49
CA GLY A 234 -17.50 -12.59 -3.73
C GLY A 234 -17.46 -12.43 -2.21
N PHE A 235 -16.80 -11.39 -1.70
CA PHE A 235 -16.79 -11.10 -0.27
C PHE A 235 -18.20 -10.80 0.25
N LYS A 236 -18.47 -11.23 1.48
CA LYS A 236 -19.73 -11.03 2.20
C LYS A 236 -19.53 -10.01 3.33
N SER A 237 -20.65 -9.50 3.87
CA SER A 237 -20.63 -8.51 4.95
C SER A 237 -19.70 -7.33 4.65
N VAL A 238 -19.66 -6.94 3.37
CA VAL A 238 -18.82 -5.83 2.91
C VAL A 238 -19.24 -4.55 3.60
N ARG A 239 -18.28 -3.84 4.13
CA ARG A 239 -18.45 -2.49 4.69
C ARG A 239 -17.39 -1.59 4.10
N VAL A 240 -17.77 -0.34 3.82
CA VAL A 240 -16.87 0.70 3.33
C VAL A 240 -17.11 1.95 4.15
N GLU A 241 -16.03 2.51 4.66
CA GLU A 241 -16.03 3.76 5.41
C GLU A 241 -15.05 4.75 4.80
N GLN A 242 -15.28 6.01 5.12
CA GLN A 242 -14.44 7.11 4.70
C GLN A 242 -14.13 7.98 5.91
N ASN A 243 -12.87 8.34 6.05
CA ASN A 243 -12.46 9.39 6.97
C ASN A 243 -11.89 10.59 6.21
N LYS A 244 -11.20 11.48 6.92
CA LYS A 244 -10.66 12.72 6.33
C LYS A 244 -9.85 12.53 5.05
N LEU A 245 -9.02 11.50 4.95
CA LEU A 245 -8.11 11.30 3.82
C LEU A 245 -8.35 9.99 3.09
N TRP A 246 -8.82 8.96 3.82
CA TRP A 246 -8.86 7.59 3.36
C TRP A 246 -10.28 7.12 3.10
N VAL A 247 -10.45 6.31 2.07
CA VAL A 247 -11.55 5.36 1.93
C VAL A 247 -10.99 3.98 2.18
N TYR A 248 -11.69 3.18 2.97
CA TYR A 248 -11.27 1.82 3.29
C TYR A 248 -12.47 0.88 3.35
N GLY A 249 -12.23 -0.35 2.94
CA GLY A 249 -13.24 -1.38 2.89
C GLY A 249 -12.74 -2.69 3.44
N TRP A 250 -13.65 -3.47 4.02
CA TRP A 250 -13.39 -4.80 4.54
C TRP A 250 -14.56 -5.73 4.33
N GLY A 251 -14.30 -7.03 4.41
CA GLY A 251 -15.32 -8.06 4.22
C GLY A 251 -14.82 -9.44 4.61
N LEU A 252 -15.70 -10.42 4.50
CA LEU A 252 -15.46 -11.81 4.85
C LEU A 252 -15.52 -12.69 3.59
N LYS A 253 -14.61 -13.64 3.47
CA LYS A 253 -14.75 -14.73 2.51
C LYS A 253 -15.79 -15.71 3.02
N GLY A 254 -16.84 -15.96 2.23
CA GLY A 254 -17.86 -16.97 2.53
C GLY A 254 -17.34 -18.40 2.43
#